data_9b03579fcea699c91d20bec8d330f32e
#
_entry.id   9b03579fcea699c91d20bec8d330f32e
#
_cell.length_a   1.000
_cell.length_b   1.000
_cell.length_c   1.000
_cell.angle_alpha   90.00
_cell.angle_beta   90.00
_cell.angle_gamma   90.00
#
_symmetry.space_group_name_H-M   'P 1'
#
loop_
_entity.id
_entity.type
_entity.pdbx_description
1 polymer ?
#
loop_
_entity_poly.entity_id
_entity_poly.type
_entity_poly.pdbx_seq_one_letter_code
_entity_poly.pdbx_strand_id
1 'polypeptide(L)'
;MATSFAPALPPPLRESGQREVFCGLTSIVWLHRRMPDAFFLVVGSRTCAHLIQSAAGVMIFAEPRFGTAILGERDLAGLADANEELDRLVAQLLERRPEIRTLFLVGSCPSEVIKLDLGKAAERLNRQHGGQVRVLNYSGSGIETTFTQGEDGALQALIPLMPRSEERQLLIVGTLADAVEDRL
;
A
#
# COMPACT_ATOMS: atom_id res chain seq x y z
N MET A 1 -43.12 -10.01 -20.63
CA MET A 1 -42.31 -9.91 -19.40
C MET A 1 -41.10 -10.76 -19.59
N ALA A 2 -39.96 -10.15 -19.93
CA ALA A 2 -38.68 -10.85 -20.12
C ALA A 2 -37.93 -10.85 -18.78
N THR A 3 -37.88 -11.99 -18.11
CA THR A 3 -37.04 -12.19 -16.92
C THR A 3 -35.57 -12.20 -17.35
N SER A 4 -34.88 -11.12 -17.07
CA SER A 4 -33.45 -11.03 -17.23
C SER A 4 -32.78 -11.97 -16.23
N PHE A 5 -32.33 -13.11 -16.69
CA PHE A 5 -31.41 -13.98 -15.95
C PHE A 5 -30.00 -13.37 -16.07
N ALA A 6 -29.62 -12.49 -15.14
CA ALA A 6 -28.22 -12.23 -14.93
C ALA A 6 -27.61 -13.50 -14.30
N PRO A 7 -26.57 -14.09 -14.90
CA PRO A 7 -25.90 -15.22 -14.29
C PRO A 7 -25.36 -14.78 -12.91
N ALA A 8 -25.65 -15.58 -11.88
CA ALA A 8 -25.10 -15.36 -10.56
C ALA A 8 -23.57 -15.39 -10.66
N LEU A 9 -22.91 -14.34 -10.20
CA LEU A 9 -21.46 -14.32 -10.14
C LEU A 9 -20.99 -15.50 -9.29
N PRO A 10 -19.94 -16.23 -9.70
CA PRO A 10 -19.37 -17.29 -8.89
C PRO A 10 -18.93 -16.68 -7.55
N PRO A 11 -19.02 -17.46 -6.44
CA PRO A 11 -18.53 -16.99 -5.15
C PRO A 11 -17.05 -16.61 -5.28
N PRO A 12 -16.59 -15.53 -4.60
CA PRO A 12 -15.21 -15.13 -4.67
C PRO A 12 -14.31 -16.28 -4.19
N LEU A 13 -13.28 -16.57 -4.95
CA LEU A 13 -12.25 -17.53 -4.57
C LEU A 13 -11.58 -17.02 -3.28
N ARG A 14 -11.68 -17.81 -2.22
CA ARG A 14 -10.95 -17.53 -0.99
C ARG A 14 -9.63 -18.28 -1.04
N GLU A 15 -8.54 -17.54 -0.90
CA GLU A 15 -7.24 -18.16 -0.71
C GLU A 15 -7.23 -19.02 0.55
N SER A 16 -6.85 -20.27 0.40
CA SER A 16 -6.56 -21.16 1.53
C SER A 16 -5.06 -21.46 1.53
N GLY A 17 -4.41 -21.27 2.66
CA GLY A 17 -3.02 -21.67 2.88
C GLY A 17 -1.96 -20.56 2.82
N GLN A 18 -2.23 -19.37 2.27
CA GLN A 18 -1.29 -18.24 2.29
C GLN A 18 -1.52 -17.28 3.47
N ARG A 19 -2.63 -17.41 4.17
CA ARG A 19 -2.98 -16.56 5.31
C ARG A 19 -1.92 -16.53 6.42
N GLU A 20 -1.19 -17.62 6.57
CA GLU A 20 -0.26 -17.80 7.68
C GLU A 20 1.21 -17.51 7.30
N VAL A 21 1.50 -17.33 6.00
CA VAL A 21 2.89 -17.24 5.52
C VAL A 21 3.32 -15.82 5.23
N PHE A 22 2.44 -14.99 4.63
CA PHE A 22 2.79 -13.63 4.22
C PHE A 22 1.71 -12.63 4.62
N CYS A 23 2.15 -11.51 5.21
CA CYS A 23 1.29 -10.37 5.49
C CYS A 23 1.11 -9.47 4.25
N GLY A 24 0.16 -8.55 4.33
CA GLY A 24 -0.14 -7.61 3.24
C GLY A 24 1.02 -6.73 2.80
N LEU A 25 2.03 -6.51 3.67
CA LEU A 25 3.23 -5.75 3.30
C LEU A 25 3.99 -6.38 2.12
N THR A 26 3.96 -7.69 1.98
CA THR A 26 4.70 -8.39 0.91
C THR A 26 4.18 -8.04 -0.48
N SER A 27 2.93 -7.61 -0.62
CA SER A 27 2.36 -7.14 -1.88
C SER A 27 3.11 -5.95 -2.47
N ILE A 28 3.76 -5.13 -1.62
CA ILE A 28 4.55 -3.96 -2.03
C ILE A 28 5.65 -4.35 -3.04
N VAL A 29 6.22 -5.56 -2.92
CA VAL A 29 7.27 -6.05 -3.82
C VAL A 29 6.82 -6.07 -5.28
N TRP A 30 5.52 -6.27 -5.51
CA TRP A 30 4.91 -6.25 -6.84
C TRP A 30 4.33 -4.88 -7.19
N LEU A 31 3.58 -4.28 -6.26
CA LEU A 31 2.88 -3.01 -6.45
C LEU A 31 3.83 -1.88 -6.86
N HIS A 32 5.01 -1.76 -6.23
CA HIS A 32 5.96 -0.70 -6.55
C HIS A 32 6.50 -0.78 -7.99
N ARG A 33 6.46 -1.97 -8.61
CA ARG A 33 6.87 -2.15 -10.01
C ARG A 33 5.79 -1.69 -10.98
N ARG A 34 4.53 -1.82 -10.58
CA ARG A 34 3.36 -1.48 -11.41
C ARG A 34 3.00 0.01 -11.36
N MET A 35 3.46 0.72 -10.36
CA MET A 35 3.16 2.13 -10.15
C MET A 35 4.47 2.95 -10.17
N PRO A 36 4.97 3.34 -11.35
CA PRO A 36 6.30 3.95 -11.47
C PRO A 36 6.45 5.31 -10.79
N ASP A 37 5.36 6.04 -10.57
CA ASP A 37 5.28 7.33 -9.89
C ASP A 37 4.82 7.24 -8.42
N ALA A 38 4.64 6.01 -7.92
CA ALA A 38 4.26 5.76 -6.54
C ALA A 38 5.44 5.34 -5.67
N PHE A 39 5.39 5.73 -4.40
CA PHE A 39 6.30 5.27 -3.35
C PHE A 39 5.51 4.67 -2.19
N PHE A 40 5.97 3.56 -1.66
CA PHE A 40 5.34 2.85 -0.55
C PHE A 40 6.17 3.04 0.72
N LEU A 41 5.67 3.85 1.65
CA LEU A 41 6.30 4.08 2.94
C LEU A 41 5.62 3.22 4.01
N VAL A 42 6.28 2.14 4.39
CA VAL A 42 5.83 1.27 5.48
C VAL A 42 6.05 1.96 6.81
N VAL A 43 5.00 2.11 7.59
CA VAL A 43 5.09 2.62 8.96
C VAL A 43 5.16 1.42 9.91
N GLY A 44 6.37 1.08 10.36
CA GLY A 44 6.58 -0.18 11.06
C GLY A 44 7.92 -0.34 11.77
N SER A 45 8.25 -1.56 12.12
CA SER A 45 9.50 -1.91 12.80
C SER A 45 10.65 -2.19 11.83
N ARG A 46 11.86 -2.31 12.38
CA ARG A 46 13.05 -2.79 11.65
C ARG A 46 12.83 -4.17 11.02
N THR A 47 12.07 -5.03 11.70
CA THR A 47 11.75 -6.37 11.17
C THR A 47 10.93 -6.28 9.89
N CYS A 48 9.93 -5.39 9.83
CA CYS A 48 9.15 -5.13 8.62
C CYS A 48 10.04 -4.61 7.48
N ALA A 49 10.96 -3.68 7.79
CA ALA A 49 11.91 -3.17 6.82
C ALA A 49 12.79 -4.28 6.25
N HIS A 50 13.35 -5.13 7.14
CA HIS A 50 14.21 -6.24 6.73
C HIS A 50 13.46 -7.27 5.87
N LEU A 51 12.23 -7.61 6.24
CA LEU A 51 11.40 -8.55 5.48
C LEU A 51 11.23 -8.06 4.03
N ILE A 52 10.80 -6.81 3.85
CA ILE A 52 10.52 -6.27 2.52
C ILE A 52 11.82 -6.11 1.73
N GLN A 53 12.88 -5.61 2.34
CA GLN A 53 14.18 -5.48 1.67
C GLN A 53 14.76 -6.83 1.24
N SER A 54 14.63 -7.86 2.07
CA SER A 54 15.09 -9.21 1.74
C SER A 54 14.28 -9.81 0.61
N ALA A 55 12.96 -9.71 0.65
CA ALA A 55 12.09 -10.18 -0.43
C ALA A 55 12.35 -9.43 -1.73
N ALA A 56 12.53 -8.13 -1.66
CA ALA A 56 12.81 -7.27 -2.79
C ALA A 56 14.22 -7.50 -3.36
N GLY A 57 15.21 -7.71 -2.52
CA GLY A 57 16.61 -7.91 -2.93
C GLY A 57 16.83 -9.11 -3.85
N VAL A 58 15.98 -10.13 -3.75
CA VAL A 58 16.00 -11.30 -4.64
C VAL A 58 15.29 -11.05 -5.97
N MET A 59 14.35 -10.09 -6.01
CA MET A 59 13.43 -9.90 -7.13
C MET A 59 13.59 -8.57 -7.87
N ILE A 60 14.42 -7.65 -7.39
CA ILE A 60 14.50 -6.29 -7.90
C ILE A 60 15.83 -6.07 -8.63
N PHE A 61 15.74 -5.90 -9.94
CA PHE A 61 16.82 -5.35 -10.75
C PHE A 61 16.64 -3.84 -11.03
N ALA A 62 15.69 -3.19 -10.36
CA ALA A 62 15.34 -1.78 -10.50
C ALA A 62 15.41 -1.06 -9.16
N GLU A 63 15.47 0.27 -9.21
CA GLU A 63 15.47 1.11 -8.01
C GLU A 63 14.21 0.87 -7.17
N PRO A 64 14.34 0.56 -5.87
CA PRO A 64 13.19 0.30 -5.02
C PRO A 64 12.41 1.59 -4.76
N ARG A 65 11.10 1.55 -4.99
CA ARG A 65 10.17 2.65 -4.68
C ARG A 65 9.38 2.34 -3.42
N PHE A 66 10.08 1.88 -2.42
CA PHE A 66 9.53 1.67 -1.07
C PHE A 66 10.60 1.96 -0.01
N GLY A 67 10.14 2.23 1.21
CA GLY A 67 10.98 2.46 2.37
C GLY A 67 10.20 2.19 3.66
N THR A 68 10.85 2.34 4.80
CA THR A 68 10.20 2.15 6.10
C THR A 68 10.48 3.33 7.02
N ALA A 69 9.39 3.92 7.51
CA ALA A 69 9.41 4.81 8.67
C ALA A 69 9.46 3.91 9.91
N ILE A 70 10.62 3.87 10.56
CA ILE A 70 10.85 2.94 11.66
C ILE A 70 10.29 3.53 12.95
N LEU A 71 9.28 2.86 13.51
CA LEU A 71 8.79 3.12 14.86
C LEU A 71 9.79 2.55 15.86
N GLY A 72 10.40 3.43 16.64
CA GLY A 72 11.35 3.08 17.68
C GLY A 72 10.67 2.67 18.99
N GLU A 73 11.48 2.27 19.98
CA GLU A 73 10.97 1.89 21.29
C GLU A 73 10.19 3.03 21.97
N ARG A 74 10.62 4.28 21.77
CA ARG A 74 9.95 5.45 22.35
C ARG A 74 8.59 5.70 21.75
N ASP A 75 8.43 5.47 20.44
CA ASP A 75 7.15 5.59 19.73
C ASP A 75 6.18 4.50 20.20
N LEU A 76 6.68 3.26 20.32
CA LEU A 76 5.91 2.11 20.78
C LEU A 76 5.50 2.23 22.25
N ALA A 77 6.32 2.90 23.06
CA ALA A 77 6.03 3.17 24.47
C ALA A 77 5.15 4.41 24.70
N GLY A 78 4.79 5.14 23.63
CA GLY A 78 4.04 6.39 23.73
C GLY A 78 4.83 7.56 24.34
N LEU A 79 6.16 7.48 24.32
CA LEU A 79 7.07 8.49 24.87
C LEU A 79 7.54 9.52 23.81
N ALA A 80 7.16 9.31 22.56
CA ALA A 80 7.42 10.23 21.45
C ALA A 80 6.15 10.36 20.59
N ASP A 81 5.99 11.48 19.88
CA ASP A 81 4.91 11.66 18.95
C ASP A 81 5.26 11.04 17.59
N ALA A 82 4.74 9.83 17.36
CA ALA A 82 4.95 9.08 16.12
C ALA A 82 4.41 9.85 14.88
N ASN A 83 3.44 10.75 15.05
CA ASN A 83 2.93 11.57 13.96
C ASN A 83 3.93 12.65 13.53
N GLU A 84 4.54 13.34 14.49
CA GLU A 84 5.56 14.36 14.18
C GLU A 84 6.77 13.72 13.48
N GLU A 85 7.21 12.56 13.96
CA GLU A 85 8.30 11.83 13.34
C GLU A 85 7.95 11.37 11.92
N LEU A 86 6.73 10.87 11.70
CA LEU A 86 6.25 10.49 10.38
C LEU A 86 6.23 11.68 9.43
N ASP A 87 5.71 12.84 9.86
CA ASP A 87 5.64 14.05 9.06
C ASP A 87 7.05 14.53 8.66
N ARG A 88 7.99 14.49 9.60
CA ARG A 88 9.40 14.83 9.36
C ARG A 88 10.04 13.89 8.33
N LEU A 89 9.82 12.59 8.46
CA LEU A 89 10.36 11.59 7.53
C LEU A 89 9.77 11.73 6.13
N VAL A 90 8.47 12.00 6.02
CA VAL A 90 7.82 12.25 4.72
C VAL A 90 8.37 13.50 4.07
N ALA A 91 8.54 14.59 4.81
CA ALA A 91 9.13 15.82 4.26
C ALA A 91 10.56 15.56 3.71
N GLN A 92 11.41 14.85 4.46
CA GLN A 92 12.75 14.48 4.02
C GLN A 92 12.74 13.54 2.80
N LEU A 93 11.79 12.61 2.74
CA LEU A 93 11.61 11.72 1.59
C LEU A 93 11.29 12.52 0.33
N LEU A 94 10.31 13.42 0.40
CA LEU A 94 9.85 14.20 -0.74
C LEU A 94 10.89 15.22 -1.21
N GLU A 95 11.71 15.74 -0.30
CA GLU A 95 12.85 16.58 -0.66
C GLU A 95 13.92 15.82 -1.45
N ARG A 96 14.19 14.55 -1.07
CA ARG A 96 15.17 13.68 -1.74
C ARG A 96 14.64 13.03 -3.01
N ARG A 97 13.34 12.84 -3.10
CA ARG A 97 12.65 12.13 -4.19
C ARG A 97 11.48 12.99 -4.73
N PRO A 98 11.78 14.10 -5.40
CA PRO A 98 10.76 15.04 -5.90
C PRO A 98 9.92 14.47 -7.05
N GLU A 99 10.32 13.34 -7.63
CA GLU A 99 9.57 12.62 -8.66
C GLU A 99 8.36 11.85 -8.13
N ILE A 100 8.25 11.64 -6.83
CA ILE A 100 7.12 10.94 -6.22
C ILE A 100 5.84 11.76 -6.42
N ARG A 101 4.83 11.16 -7.06
CA ARG A 101 3.51 11.75 -7.26
C ARG A 101 2.44 11.14 -6.36
N THR A 102 2.62 9.88 -6.01
CA THR A 102 1.72 9.16 -5.10
C THR A 102 2.53 8.54 -3.98
N LEU A 103 2.19 8.84 -2.74
CA LEU A 103 2.80 8.26 -1.54
C LEU A 103 1.78 7.41 -0.81
N PHE A 104 2.04 6.12 -0.69
CA PHE A 104 1.25 5.24 0.15
C PHE A 104 1.87 5.14 1.54
N LEU A 105 1.12 5.50 2.58
CA LEU A 105 1.42 5.15 3.96
C LEU A 105 0.86 3.76 4.23
N VAL A 106 1.73 2.80 4.43
CA VAL A 106 1.33 1.41 4.61
C VAL A 106 1.43 1.02 6.06
N GLY A 107 0.28 0.71 6.67
CA GLY A 107 0.19 0.25 8.04
C GLY A 107 0.81 -1.13 8.23
N SER A 108 1.46 -1.33 9.37
CA SER A 108 2.04 -2.61 9.78
C SER A 108 1.56 -3.00 11.16
N CYS A 109 1.85 -4.23 11.62
CA CYS A 109 1.45 -4.67 12.96
C CYS A 109 1.85 -3.68 14.07
N PRO A 110 3.09 -3.14 14.13
CA PRO A 110 3.44 -2.14 15.14
C PRO A 110 2.58 -0.87 15.09
N SER A 111 2.30 -0.33 13.91
CA SER A 111 1.48 0.88 13.79
C SER A 111 0.04 0.65 14.22
N GLU A 112 -0.50 -0.55 14.00
CA GLU A 112 -1.84 -0.91 14.47
C GLU A 112 -1.90 -1.14 15.97
N VAL A 113 -0.88 -1.79 16.54
CA VAL A 113 -0.79 -2.00 18.00
C VAL A 113 -0.81 -0.68 18.77
N ILE A 114 -0.09 0.32 18.29
CA ILE A 114 -0.10 1.67 18.91
C ILE A 114 -1.27 2.53 18.45
N LYS A 115 -2.16 1.99 17.60
CA LYS A 115 -3.33 2.69 17.04
C LYS A 115 -2.98 4.00 16.33
N LEU A 116 -1.87 4.01 15.59
CA LEU A 116 -1.48 5.15 14.78
C LEU A 116 -2.46 5.32 13.61
N ASP A 117 -3.21 6.41 13.61
CA ASP A 117 -4.23 6.70 12.60
C ASP A 117 -3.56 7.23 11.31
N LEU A 118 -3.24 6.30 10.41
CA LEU A 118 -2.62 6.64 9.13
C LEU A 118 -3.57 7.37 8.17
N GLY A 119 -4.88 7.23 8.36
CA GLY A 119 -5.88 8.00 7.61
C GLY A 119 -5.76 9.50 7.93
N LYS A 120 -5.77 9.85 9.22
CA LYS A 120 -5.55 11.23 9.65
C LYS A 120 -4.15 11.74 9.26
N ALA A 121 -3.14 10.89 9.31
CA ALA A 121 -1.80 11.26 8.85
C ALA A 121 -1.80 11.58 7.36
N ALA A 122 -2.44 10.75 6.52
CA ALA A 122 -2.57 11.01 5.08
C ALA A 122 -3.32 12.31 4.79
N GLU A 123 -4.42 12.59 5.48
CA GLU A 123 -5.15 13.86 5.35
C GLU A 123 -4.29 15.07 5.74
N ARG A 124 -3.54 14.98 6.82
CA ARG A 124 -2.64 16.03 7.29
C ARG A 124 -1.54 16.31 6.27
N LEU A 125 -0.87 15.26 5.80
CA LEU A 125 0.19 15.35 4.81
C LEU A 125 -0.31 15.84 3.45
N ASN A 126 -1.52 15.47 3.03
CA ASN A 126 -2.16 16.02 1.83
C ASN A 126 -2.40 17.54 1.96
N ARG A 127 -2.73 18.04 3.16
CA ARG A 127 -2.85 19.49 3.38
C ARG A 127 -1.49 20.20 3.36
N GLN A 128 -0.44 19.57 3.85
CA GLN A 128 0.91 20.14 3.90
C GLN A 128 1.58 20.16 2.52
N HIS A 129 1.42 19.08 1.74
CA HIS A 129 2.10 18.87 0.46
C HIS A 129 1.15 18.90 -0.74
N GLY A 130 -0.08 19.40 -0.56
CA GLY A 130 -1.10 19.42 -1.59
C GLY A 130 -0.63 20.09 -2.88
N GLY A 131 -0.86 19.40 -4.01
CA GLY A 131 -0.42 19.82 -5.33
C GLY A 131 0.93 19.25 -5.79
N GLN A 132 1.77 18.76 -4.90
CA GLN A 132 3.03 18.09 -5.25
C GLN A 132 2.91 16.57 -5.23
N VAL A 133 2.34 16.04 -4.16
CA VAL A 133 2.18 14.61 -3.93
C VAL A 133 0.78 14.31 -3.42
N ARG A 134 0.25 13.16 -3.79
CA ARG A 134 -0.98 12.61 -3.25
C ARG A 134 -0.63 11.53 -2.22
N VAL A 135 -1.08 11.72 -0.99
CA VAL A 135 -0.84 10.78 0.11
C VAL A 135 -2.07 9.93 0.34
N LEU A 136 -1.90 8.63 0.28
CA LEU A 136 -2.93 7.61 0.49
C LEU A 136 -2.49 6.69 1.62
N ASN A 137 -3.41 5.91 2.18
CA ASN A 137 -3.07 4.91 3.19
C ASN A 137 -3.84 3.62 2.98
N TYR A 138 -3.25 2.51 3.40
CA TYR A 138 -3.92 1.23 3.56
C TYR A 138 -3.20 0.38 4.61
N SER A 139 -3.88 -0.67 5.11
CA SER A 139 -3.27 -1.64 6.01
C SER A 139 -2.60 -2.77 5.23
N GLY A 140 -1.35 -3.05 5.57
CA GLY A 140 -0.59 -4.23 5.13
C GLY A 140 -0.21 -5.13 6.30
N SER A 141 -0.83 -4.92 7.48
CA SER A 141 -0.46 -5.61 8.70
C SER A 141 -0.80 -7.10 8.64
N GLY A 142 0.05 -7.93 9.26
CA GLY A 142 -0.22 -9.35 9.38
C GLY A 142 -1.30 -9.70 10.42
N ILE A 143 -1.82 -8.71 11.15
CA ILE A 143 -2.95 -8.88 12.08
C ILE A 143 -4.25 -8.94 11.29
N GLU A 144 -4.41 -8.07 10.30
CA GLU A 144 -5.68 -7.88 9.59
C GLU A 144 -5.63 -8.34 8.13
N THR A 145 -4.45 -8.36 7.51
CA THR A 145 -4.35 -8.55 6.07
C THR A 145 -3.43 -9.70 5.66
N THR A 146 -3.89 -10.44 4.66
CA THR A 146 -3.08 -11.40 3.91
C THR A 146 -2.35 -10.69 2.77
N PHE A 147 -1.50 -11.40 2.04
CA PHE A 147 -0.79 -10.90 0.87
C PHE A 147 -1.73 -10.21 -0.14
N THR A 148 -2.77 -10.89 -0.59
CA THR A 148 -3.74 -10.37 -1.58
C THR A 148 -4.58 -9.23 -1.03
N GLN A 149 -4.96 -9.28 0.25
CA GLN A 149 -5.69 -8.18 0.88
C GLN A 149 -4.86 -6.90 1.00
N GLY A 150 -3.52 -7.01 1.09
CA GLY A 150 -2.63 -5.85 1.01
C GLY A 150 -2.65 -5.19 -0.37
N GLU A 151 -2.71 -6.00 -1.43
CA GLU A 151 -2.89 -5.52 -2.81
C GLU A 151 -4.26 -4.86 -2.99
N ASP A 152 -5.33 -5.54 -2.57
CA ASP A 152 -6.69 -5.01 -2.60
C ASP A 152 -6.80 -3.66 -1.88
N GLY A 153 -6.15 -3.54 -0.72
CA GLY A 153 -6.14 -2.30 0.05
C GLY A 153 -5.49 -1.14 -0.71
N ALA A 154 -4.37 -1.39 -1.39
CA ALA A 154 -3.73 -0.38 -2.23
C ALA A 154 -4.62 0.04 -3.40
N LEU A 155 -5.26 -0.91 -4.08
CA LEU A 155 -6.19 -0.65 -5.18
C LEU A 155 -7.43 0.10 -4.70
N GLN A 156 -8.02 -0.29 -3.57
CA GLN A 156 -9.15 0.40 -2.97
C GLN A 156 -8.84 1.87 -2.64
N ALA A 157 -7.62 2.16 -2.17
CA ALA A 157 -7.18 3.52 -1.89
C ALA A 157 -7.09 4.37 -3.17
N LEU A 158 -6.87 3.74 -4.34
CA LEU A 158 -6.78 4.42 -5.64
C LEU A 158 -8.14 4.65 -6.30
N ILE A 159 -9.11 3.75 -6.12
CA ILE A 159 -10.41 3.79 -6.82
C ILE A 159 -11.10 5.17 -6.74
N PRO A 160 -11.17 5.85 -5.57
CA PRO A 160 -11.83 7.15 -5.49
C PRO A 160 -11.18 8.24 -6.35
N LEU A 161 -9.95 8.01 -6.79
CA LEU A 161 -9.13 8.96 -7.52
C LEU A 161 -9.17 8.72 -9.03
N MET A 162 -9.69 7.58 -9.44
CA MET A 162 -9.78 7.23 -10.86
C MET A 162 -10.83 8.11 -11.56
N PRO A 163 -10.55 8.56 -12.79
CA PRO A 163 -11.55 9.29 -13.57
C PRO A 163 -12.76 8.40 -13.83
N ARG A 164 -13.96 8.97 -13.68
CA ARG A 164 -15.19 8.27 -14.07
C ARG A 164 -15.32 8.28 -15.58
N SER A 165 -15.59 7.12 -16.16
CA SER A 165 -15.90 6.97 -17.58
C SER A 165 -17.31 6.40 -17.73
N GLU A 166 -18.08 6.94 -18.68
CA GLU A 166 -19.38 6.38 -19.09
C GLU A 166 -19.24 5.36 -20.22
N GLU A 167 -18.05 5.25 -20.78
CA GLU A 167 -17.75 4.27 -21.81
C GLU A 167 -17.71 2.86 -21.25
N ARG A 168 -18.21 1.90 -22.02
CA ARG A 168 -18.06 0.48 -21.67
C ARG A 168 -16.59 0.08 -21.87
N GLN A 169 -15.91 -0.14 -20.77
CA GLN A 169 -14.53 -0.55 -20.76
C GLN A 169 -14.36 -1.85 -19.98
N LEU A 170 -13.38 -2.65 -20.37
CA LEU A 170 -12.91 -3.77 -19.56
C LEU A 170 -11.93 -3.21 -18.53
N LEU A 171 -12.30 -3.26 -17.26
CA LEU A 171 -11.40 -2.90 -16.18
C LEU A 171 -10.76 -4.18 -15.63
N ILE A 172 -9.45 -4.28 -15.73
CA ILE A 172 -8.67 -5.34 -15.07
C ILE A 172 -8.29 -4.80 -13.70
N VAL A 173 -8.80 -5.46 -12.65
CA VAL A 173 -8.50 -5.12 -11.26
C VAL A 173 -7.62 -6.21 -10.68
N GLY A 174 -6.48 -5.83 -10.16
CA GLY A 174 -5.49 -6.73 -9.58
C GLY A 174 -4.15 -6.65 -10.30
N THR A 175 -3.08 -6.96 -9.61
CA THR A 175 -1.74 -7.04 -10.16
C THR A 175 -1.36 -8.50 -10.33
N LEU A 176 -1.58 -9.04 -11.51
CA LEU A 176 -1.08 -10.37 -11.83
C LEU A 176 0.40 -10.31 -12.16
N ALA A 177 1.12 -11.39 -11.88
CA ALA A 177 2.52 -11.49 -12.26
C ALA A 177 2.68 -11.46 -13.79
N ASP A 178 3.36 -10.50 -14.22
CA ASP A 178 3.94 -10.12 -15.51
C ASP A 178 3.48 -10.80 -16.83
N ALA A 179 3.36 -12.11 -16.87
CA ALA A 179 3.21 -12.83 -18.15
C ALA A 179 1.76 -12.92 -18.67
N VAL A 180 0.77 -12.61 -17.84
CA VAL A 180 -0.65 -12.75 -18.23
C VAL A 180 -1.23 -11.42 -18.68
N GLU A 181 -0.83 -10.32 -18.06
CA GLU A 181 -1.30 -8.97 -18.40
C GLU A 181 -0.86 -8.51 -19.80
N ASP A 182 0.34 -8.88 -20.21
CA ASP A 182 0.86 -8.55 -21.55
C ASP A 182 0.14 -9.29 -22.69
N ARG A 183 -0.77 -10.21 -22.35
CA ARG A 183 -1.54 -11.02 -23.30
C ARG A 183 -3.03 -10.75 -23.29
N LEU A 184 -3.51 -9.93 -22.36
CA LEU A 184 -4.91 -9.48 -22.25
C LEU A 184 -5.10 -8.12 -22.93
#